data_94679e05bc7e941cf6d3655d2e65d101
#
_entry.id   94679e05bc7e941cf6d3655d2e65d101
#
_cell.length_a   1.000
_cell.length_b   1.000
_cell.length_c   1.000
_cell.angle_alpha   90.00
_cell.angle_beta   90.00
_cell.angle_gamma   90.00
#
_symmetry.space_group_name_H-M   'P 1'
#
loop_
_entity.id
_entity.type
_entity.pdbx_description
1 polymer ?
#
loop_
_entity_poly.entity_id
_entity_poly.type
_entity_poly.pdbx_seq_one_letter_code
_entity_poly.pdbx_strand_id
1 'polypeptide(L)'
;MTDTKEISEAINVQELFEKSKIDFSKEYIDNLQQSYDDGDLSLEELEDLIDSIKTVEKAFKKNKVNSSETSIISLSQLYTEGELDDDELNDLITKRVLVEEIYENNEIEVSETAIIESAMTFIKEKLTYNELNTLVLVENALAGNDIEYPKDGTIYLIKTLEEELSIEEYDYVPEAISKVLDVIIKNEIKFPPSYIKDLVRVYIKRELTDDELNELVLKVDEAYERAYIEAGEAVGTVAAQSVGEPGTQMTMRTFHYAGVAELNVTLGLPRLIEIVDARKKISTPTMDIYFEEEYKNDEEFVRKLANKIGKSTINDILSDFNLDYGGMQVIVTLDERKIQDRRLDYDSIIAQVEKIFKKVEIEDDYKLTFRPRNPTIREIRLLADKVRDLQISGTKGIGKVIIRKGDDEWIIHTEGSNLKAIFNEEGIDKARSTTNDIHEIETVLGIEAARNAIVYELNRTLSDQGLTVDIRHIMLVADMMTSEGVVKSIGRHGISGEKSSVLARAAFEETGKHLLHASIRGEMDDLTGIIENIIIGQPIPLGTGSVSVTMKPDVY
;
A
#
# COMPACT_ATOMS: atom_id res chain seq x y z
N MET A 1 -48.95 -43.07 15.42
CA MET A 1 -50.03 -42.72 16.36
C MET A 1 -49.41 -42.52 17.71
N THR A 2 -49.09 -41.34 18.02
CA THR A 2 -49.11 -40.75 19.37
C THR A 2 -48.95 -39.23 19.14
N ASP A 3 -50.04 -38.56 19.34
CA ASP A 3 -50.13 -37.08 19.38
C ASP A 3 -49.26 -36.55 20.51
N THR A 4 -48.33 -35.70 20.16
CA THR A 4 -47.87 -34.64 21.06
C THR A 4 -48.27 -33.31 20.44
N LYS A 5 -49.50 -32.90 20.68
CA LYS A 5 -49.88 -31.50 20.66
C LYS A 5 -49.21 -30.91 21.91
N GLU A 6 -48.08 -30.31 21.78
CA GLU A 6 -47.62 -29.29 22.70
C GLU A 6 -48.57 -28.10 22.55
N ILE A 7 -49.32 -27.88 23.61
CA ILE A 7 -50.16 -26.70 23.85
C ILE A 7 -49.18 -25.55 23.91
N SER A 8 -49.05 -24.75 22.86
CA SER A 8 -48.41 -23.42 22.95
C SER A 8 -49.31 -22.61 23.87
N GLU A 9 -48.93 -22.43 25.14
CA GLU A 9 -49.49 -21.33 25.95
C GLU A 9 -49.27 -20.08 25.13
N ALA A 10 -50.36 -19.37 24.79
CA ALA A 10 -50.32 -18.11 24.11
C ALA A 10 -49.55 -17.12 25.01
N ILE A 11 -48.31 -16.86 24.70
CA ILE A 11 -47.47 -15.94 25.46
C ILE A 11 -47.96 -14.53 25.14
N ASN A 12 -48.31 -13.81 26.20
CA ASN A 12 -48.72 -12.42 26.08
C ASN A 12 -47.46 -11.53 26.16
N VAL A 13 -47.05 -10.96 25.02
CA VAL A 13 -45.88 -10.06 24.89
C VAL A 13 -46.01 -8.89 25.88
N GLN A 14 -47.21 -8.36 26.10
CA GLN A 14 -47.46 -7.30 27.06
C GLN A 14 -47.05 -7.70 28.49
N GLU A 15 -47.32 -8.95 28.94
CA GLU A 15 -46.89 -9.43 30.24
C GLU A 15 -45.37 -9.55 30.37
N LEU A 16 -44.67 -9.84 29.31
CA LEU A 16 -43.20 -9.87 29.27
C LEU A 16 -42.60 -8.46 29.41
N PHE A 17 -43.18 -7.46 28.75
CA PHE A 17 -42.77 -6.06 28.90
C PHE A 17 -43.08 -5.54 30.32
N GLU A 18 -44.26 -5.84 30.89
CA GLU A 18 -44.62 -5.46 32.27
C GLU A 18 -43.68 -6.10 33.31
N LYS A 19 -43.35 -7.38 33.16
CA LYS A 19 -42.37 -8.06 34.03
C LYS A 19 -40.98 -7.44 33.92
N SER A 20 -40.64 -6.97 32.74
CA SER A 20 -39.35 -6.34 32.45
C SER A 20 -39.26 -4.88 32.85
N LYS A 21 -40.42 -4.27 33.29
CA LYS A 21 -40.55 -2.84 33.67
C LYS A 21 -40.13 -1.88 32.54
N ILE A 22 -40.46 -2.22 31.32
CA ILE A 22 -40.24 -1.42 30.14
C ILE A 22 -41.59 -0.81 29.74
N ASP A 23 -41.63 0.52 29.53
CA ASP A 23 -42.83 1.25 29.13
C ASP A 23 -42.69 1.70 27.69
N PHE A 24 -43.39 1.01 26.78
CA PHE A 24 -43.40 1.28 25.33
C PHE A 24 -44.81 1.52 24.85
N SER A 25 -44.95 2.12 23.67
CA SER A 25 -46.24 2.37 23.04
C SER A 25 -47.01 1.06 22.83
N LYS A 26 -48.32 1.12 23.06
CA LYS A 26 -49.19 -0.03 22.86
C LYS A 26 -49.13 -0.55 21.41
N GLU A 27 -48.95 0.34 20.46
CA GLU A 27 -48.85 0.02 19.02
C GLU A 27 -47.62 -0.87 18.72
N TYR A 28 -46.48 -0.57 19.33
CA TYR A 28 -45.29 -1.38 19.17
C TYR A 28 -45.41 -2.76 19.78
N ILE A 29 -45.99 -2.85 20.97
CA ILE A 29 -46.21 -4.12 21.67
C ILE A 29 -47.22 -4.99 20.90
N ASP A 30 -48.31 -4.40 20.35
CA ASP A 30 -49.30 -5.09 19.55
C ASP A 30 -48.69 -5.61 18.23
N ASN A 31 -47.76 -4.87 17.58
CA ASN A 31 -47.05 -5.31 16.40
C ASN A 31 -46.11 -6.50 16.69
N LEU A 32 -45.38 -6.47 17.81
CA LEU A 32 -44.54 -7.59 18.23
C LEU A 32 -45.36 -8.84 18.56
N GLN A 33 -46.54 -8.66 19.20
CA GLN A 33 -47.47 -9.76 19.45
C GLN A 33 -47.93 -10.39 18.13
N GLN A 34 -48.25 -9.57 17.14
CA GLN A 34 -48.67 -10.06 15.83
C GLN A 34 -47.56 -10.83 15.14
N SER A 35 -46.32 -10.31 15.10
CA SER A 35 -45.17 -11.00 14.52
C SER A 35 -44.86 -12.33 15.23
N TYR A 36 -45.07 -12.40 16.54
CA TYR A 36 -44.94 -13.64 17.29
C TYR A 36 -46.07 -14.63 16.95
N ASP A 37 -47.33 -14.16 16.86
CA ASP A 37 -48.50 -14.98 16.54
C ASP A 37 -48.45 -15.51 15.09
N ASP A 38 -47.91 -14.72 14.16
CA ASP A 38 -47.69 -15.08 12.74
C ASP A 38 -46.51 -16.04 12.56
N GLY A 39 -45.67 -16.22 13.58
CA GLY A 39 -44.53 -17.11 13.59
C GLY A 39 -43.26 -16.54 12.90
N ASP A 40 -43.24 -15.23 12.69
CA ASP A 40 -42.09 -14.51 12.12
C ASP A 40 -41.03 -14.25 13.20
N LEU A 41 -41.40 -14.30 14.50
CA LEU A 41 -40.50 -14.11 15.64
C LEU A 41 -40.63 -15.31 16.59
N SER A 42 -39.50 -15.88 17.01
CA SER A 42 -39.48 -16.95 18.02
C SER A 42 -39.50 -16.37 19.45
N LEU A 43 -39.81 -17.21 20.46
CA LEU A 43 -39.77 -16.79 21.86
C LEU A 43 -38.35 -16.38 22.30
N GLU A 44 -37.32 -17.08 21.83
CA GLU A 44 -35.91 -16.83 22.13
C GLU A 44 -35.48 -15.47 21.58
N GLU A 45 -35.81 -15.17 20.31
CA GLU A 45 -35.55 -13.86 19.70
C GLU A 45 -36.31 -12.71 20.39
N LEU A 46 -37.52 -12.95 20.88
CA LEU A 46 -38.28 -11.96 21.60
C LEU A 46 -37.66 -11.67 23.01
N GLU A 47 -37.21 -12.70 23.72
CA GLU A 47 -36.52 -12.54 25.01
C GLU A 47 -35.17 -11.83 24.83
N ASP A 48 -34.41 -12.16 23.81
CA ASP A 48 -33.14 -11.50 23.45
C ASP A 48 -33.37 -10.01 23.14
N LEU A 49 -34.40 -9.67 22.36
CA LEU A 49 -34.76 -8.29 22.04
C LEU A 49 -35.15 -7.50 23.31
N ILE A 50 -35.93 -8.08 24.22
CA ILE A 50 -36.30 -7.43 25.48
C ILE A 50 -35.10 -7.18 26.39
N ASP A 51 -34.13 -8.09 26.44
CA ASP A 51 -32.92 -7.92 27.23
C ASP A 51 -31.98 -6.88 26.58
N SER A 52 -31.93 -6.82 25.25
CA SER A 52 -31.23 -5.77 24.50
C SER A 52 -31.82 -4.39 24.76
N ILE A 53 -33.17 -4.26 24.75
CA ILE A 53 -33.88 -3.02 25.11
C ILE A 53 -33.49 -2.54 26.53
N LYS A 54 -33.42 -3.45 27.51
CA LYS A 54 -32.97 -3.10 28.87
C LYS A 54 -31.54 -2.60 28.92
N THR A 55 -30.67 -3.21 28.14
CA THR A 55 -29.26 -2.84 28.08
C THR A 55 -29.09 -1.45 27.47
N VAL A 56 -29.79 -1.19 26.36
CA VAL A 56 -29.82 0.12 25.70
C VAL A 56 -30.38 1.22 26.60
N GLU A 57 -31.54 0.96 27.27
CA GLU A 57 -32.10 1.93 28.26
C GLU A 57 -31.14 2.26 29.40
N LYS A 58 -30.44 1.25 29.93
CA LYS A 58 -29.43 1.47 30.97
C LYS A 58 -28.27 2.31 30.45
N ALA A 59 -27.83 2.09 29.20
CA ALA A 59 -26.78 2.86 28.58
C ALA A 59 -27.18 4.34 28.39
N PHE A 60 -28.41 4.63 27.95
CA PHE A 60 -28.93 6.00 27.89
C PHE A 60 -28.97 6.67 29.28
N LYS A 61 -29.48 5.96 30.29
CA LYS A 61 -29.52 6.47 31.69
C LYS A 61 -28.11 6.71 32.25
N LYS A 62 -27.15 5.84 31.97
CA LYS A 62 -25.74 5.97 32.38
C LYS A 62 -25.07 7.20 31.75
N ASN A 63 -25.33 7.46 30.49
CA ASN A 63 -24.74 8.59 29.74
C ASN A 63 -25.55 9.90 29.93
N LYS A 64 -26.67 9.88 30.66
CA LYS A 64 -27.56 11.04 30.93
C LYS A 64 -28.11 11.69 29.65
N VAL A 65 -28.34 10.90 28.61
CA VAL A 65 -28.91 11.33 27.33
C VAL A 65 -30.40 11.02 27.30
N ASN A 66 -31.21 11.94 26.76
CA ASN A 66 -32.64 11.67 26.56
C ASN A 66 -32.80 10.62 25.46
N SER A 67 -33.71 9.69 25.68
CA SER A 67 -34.02 8.64 24.72
C SER A 67 -35.45 8.78 24.21
N SER A 68 -35.64 8.65 22.91
CA SER A 68 -36.96 8.38 22.32
C SER A 68 -37.17 6.87 22.21
N GLU A 69 -38.43 6.47 22.11
CA GLU A 69 -38.82 5.07 21.91
C GLU A 69 -38.16 4.52 20.62
N THR A 70 -38.21 5.30 19.54
CA THR A 70 -37.64 4.95 18.23
C THR A 70 -36.14 4.70 18.29
N SER A 71 -35.39 5.55 19.00
CA SER A 71 -33.96 5.37 19.21
C SER A 71 -33.61 4.09 19.98
N ILE A 72 -34.39 3.80 21.04
CA ILE A 72 -34.18 2.59 21.82
C ILE A 72 -34.43 1.35 20.95
N ILE A 73 -35.49 1.35 20.17
CA ILE A 73 -35.86 0.23 19.29
C ILE A 73 -34.75 -0.02 18.25
N SER A 74 -34.33 1.02 17.50
CA SER A 74 -33.33 0.88 16.47
C SER A 74 -31.98 0.40 17.01
N LEU A 75 -31.53 0.94 18.14
CA LEU A 75 -30.27 0.52 18.76
C LEU A 75 -30.38 -0.89 19.35
N SER A 76 -31.56 -1.28 19.88
CA SER A 76 -31.75 -2.63 20.42
C SER A 76 -31.74 -3.69 19.33
N GLN A 77 -32.25 -3.39 18.14
CA GLN A 77 -32.18 -4.28 16.99
C GLN A 77 -30.71 -4.52 16.56
N LEU A 78 -29.93 -3.44 16.39
CA LEU A 78 -28.51 -3.52 16.04
C LEU A 78 -27.68 -4.28 17.10
N TYR A 79 -28.01 -4.09 18.38
CA TYR A 79 -27.37 -4.80 19.47
C TYR A 79 -27.74 -6.30 19.50
N THR A 80 -29.00 -6.64 19.21
CA THR A 80 -29.47 -8.05 19.13
C THR A 80 -28.84 -8.77 17.94
N GLU A 81 -28.66 -8.09 16.80
CA GLU A 81 -28.01 -8.63 15.61
C GLU A 81 -26.49 -8.82 15.79
N GLY A 82 -25.92 -8.34 16.91
CA GLY A 82 -24.51 -8.46 17.23
C GLY A 82 -23.61 -7.50 16.45
N GLU A 83 -24.21 -6.45 15.90
CA GLU A 83 -23.47 -5.39 15.19
C GLU A 83 -22.81 -4.39 16.14
N LEU A 84 -23.22 -4.36 17.44
CA LEU A 84 -22.70 -3.46 18.46
C LEU A 84 -22.33 -4.22 19.73
N ASP A 85 -21.19 -3.91 20.33
CA ASP A 85 -20.82 -4.33 21.68
C ASP A 85 -21.16 -3.25 22.75
N ASP A 86 -20.96 -3.55 24.04
CA ASP A 86 -21.29 -2.65 25.15
C ASP A 86 -20.49 -1.33 25.11
N ASP A 87 -19.26 -1.35 24.64
CA ASP A 87 -18.39 -0.17 24.55
C ASP A 87 -18.76 0.67 23.33
N GLU A 88 -19.02 0.05 22.20
CA GLU A 88 -19.51 0.70 20.97
C GLU A 88 -20.89 1.32 21.18
N LEU A 89 -21.80 0.66 21.88
CA LEU A 89 -23.11 1.20 22.23
C LEU A 89 -22.99 2.49 23.07
N ASN A 90 -22.11 2.50 24.07
CA ASN A 90 -21.90 3.70 24.91
C ASN A 90 -21.27 4.86 24.10
N ASP A 91 -20.34 4.57 23.20
CA ASP A 91 -19.73 5.58 22.31
C ASP A 91 -20.77 6.12 21.34
N LEU A 92 -21.60 5.25 20.75
CA LEU A 92 -22.67 5.63 19.83
C LEU A 92 -23.70 6.57 20.47
N ILE A 93 -24.15 6.29 21.69
CA ILE A 93 -25.07 7.15 22.42
C ILE A 93 -24.47 8.52 22.68
N THR A 94 -23.17 8.58 22.97
CA THR A 94 -22.46 9.84 23.21
C THR A 94 -22.31 10.63 21.90
N LYS A 95 -21.94 9.95 20.81
CA LYS A 95 -21.76 10.57 19.49
C LYS A 95 -23.07 11.02 18.85
N ARG A 96 -24.17 10.31 19.09
CA ARG A 96 -25.51 10.71 18.66
C ARG A 96 -25.85 12.16 19.07
N VAL A 97 -25.48 12.58 20.28
CA VAL A 97 -25.72 13.95 20.74
C VAL A 97 -24.99 14.97 19.88
N LEU A 98 -23.74 14.69 19.51
CA LEU A 98 -22.97 15.56 18.61
C LEU A 98 -23.57 15.63 17.20
N VAL A 99 -24.08 14.49 16.69
CA VAL A 99 -24.75 14.43 15.39
C VAL A 99 -26.06 15.21 15.42
N GLU A 100 -26.84 15.07 16.47
CA GLU A 100 -28.09 15.80 16.68
C GLU A 100 -27.83 17.33 16.71
N GLU A 101 -26.78 17.78 17.41
CA GLU A 101 -26.35 19.16 17.43
C GLU A 101 -25.96 19.68 16.03
N ILE A 102 -25.31 18.85 15.20
CA ILE A 102 -24.96 19.22 13.81
C ILE A 102 -26.23 19.42 12.96
N TYR A 103 -27.22 18.51 13.06
CA TYR A 103 -28.47 18.66 12.31
C TYR A 103 -29.27 19.89 12.76
N GLU A 104 -29.34 20.15 14.09
CA GLU A 104 -29.99 21.32 14.64
C GLU A 104 -29.30 22.63 14.20
N ASN A 105 -27.96 22.69 14.26
CA ASN A 105 -27.19 23.87 13.86
C ASN A 105 -27.35 24.22 12.36
N ASN A 106 -27.58 23.20 11.53
CA ASN A 106 -27.79 23.38 10.08
C ASN A 106 -29.28 23.51 9.69
N GLU A 107 -30.20 23.55 10.67
CA GLU A 107 -31.66 23.65 10.46
C GLU A 107 -32.23 22.53 9.57
N ILE A 108 -31.68 21.30 9.69
CA ILE A 108 -32.06 20.14 8.88
C ILE A 108 -33.00 19.24 9.70
N GLU A 109 -34.23 19.05 9.24
CA GLU A 109 -35.16 18.10 9.85
C GLU A 109 -34.90 16.68 9.34
N VAL A 110 -34.57 15.75 10.24
CA VAL A 110 -34.27 14.35 9.91
C VAL A 110 -34.95 13.39 10.89
N SER A 111 -35.10 12.14 10.43
CA SER A 111 -35.56 11.05 11.29
C SER A 111 -34.49 10.63 12.31
N GLU A 112 -34.92 10.10 13.44
CA GLU A 112 -33.99 9.57 14.45
C GLU A 112 -33.12 8.42 13.92
N THR A 113 -33.63 7.63 13.00
CA THR A 113 -32.87 6.57 12.33
C THR A 113 -31.70 7.13 11.54
N ALA A 114 -31.88 8.25 10.82
CA ALA A 114 -30.79 8.93 10.09
C ALA A 114 -29.72 9.49 11.03
N ILE A 115 -30.11 9.98 12.22
CA ILE A 115 -29.15 10.44 13.24
C ILE A 115 -28.30 9.27 13.74
N ILE A 116 -28.90 8.10 13.97
CA ILE A 116 -28.18 6.90 14.42
C ILE A 116 -27.23 6.40 13.34
N GLU A 117 -27.68 6.32 12.08
CA GLU A 117 -26.84 5.93 10.94
C GLU A 117 -25.64 6.87 10.73
N SER A 118 -25.86 8.17 10.88
CA SER A 118 -24.78 9.17 10.81
C SER A 118 -23.81 9.03 11.98
N ALA A 119 -24.28 8.73 13.18
CA ALA A 119 -23.45 8.48 14.35
C ALA A 119 -22.62 7.17 14.19
N MET A 120 -23.23 6.12 13.64
CA MET A 120 -22.49 4.89 13.30
C MET A 120 -21.41 5.15 12.25
N THR A 121 -21.71 5.91 11.22
CA THR A 121 -20.76 6.32 10.19
C THR A 121 -19.60 7.12 10.78
N PHE A 122 -19.91 8.04 11.70
CA PHE A 122 -18.92 8.86 12.41
C PHE A 122 -17.90 8.02 13.18
N ILE A 123 -18.37 6.97 13.87
CA ILE A 123 -17.51 6.06 14.62
C ILE A 123 -16.73 5.13 13.69
N LYS A 124 -17.43 4.47 12.77
CA LYS A 124 -16.87 3.44 11.88
C LYS A 124 -15.79 4.00 10.96
N GLU A 125 -16.04 5.18 10.43
CA GLU A 125 -15.12 5.88 9.51
C GLU A 125 -14.12 6.80 10.21
N LYS A 126 -14.22 6.96 11.55
CA LYS A 126 -13.34 7.84 12.36
C LYS A 126 -13.27 9.26 11.81
N LEU A 127 -14.41 9.83 11.46
CA LEU A 127 -14.50 11.18 10.90
C LEU A 127 -14.16 12.23 11.96
N THR A 128 -13.66 13.39 11.53
CA THR A 128 -13.58 14.59 12.37
C THR A 128 -14.96 15.25 12.47
N TYR A 129 -15.12 16.22 13.39
CA TYR A 129 -16.37 16.98 13.51
C TYR A 129 -16.69 17.75 12.22
N ASN A 130 -15.67 18.34 11.58
CA ASN A 130 -15.82 19.08 10.33
C ASN A 130 -16.21 18.17 9.17
N GLU A 131 -15.57 17.02 9.03
CA GLU A 131 -15.92 16.03 8.00
C GLU A 131 -17.36 15.54 8.16
N LEU A 132 -17.80 15.29 9.38
CA LEU A 132 -19.17 14.88 9.65
C LEU A 132 -20.18 16.00 9.31
N ASN A 133 -19.90 17.22 9.70
CA ASN A 133 -20.75 18.37 9.37
C ASN A 133 -20.87 18.54 7.84
N THR A 134 -19.75 18.44 7.13
CA THR A 134 -19.71 18.49 5.66
C THR A 134 -20.49 17.31 5.04
N LEU A 135 -20.38 16.11 5.60
CA LEU A 135 -21.14 14.93 5.13
C LEU A 135 -22.65 15.15 5.23
N VAL A 136 -23.11 15.64 6.38
CA VAL A 136 -24.53 15.95 6.61
C VAL A 136 -25.03 16.99 5.61
N LEU A 137 -24.26 18.07 5.38
CA LEU A 137 -24.62 19.10 4.41
C LEU A 137 -24.66 18.57 2.97
N VAL A 138 -23.68 17.72 2.58
CA VAL A 138 -23.65 17.10 1.26
C VAL A 138 -24.82 16.14 1.07
N GLU A 139 -25.09 15.26 2.03
CA GLU A 139 -26.23 14.32 1.97
C GLU A 139 -27.56 15.06 1.85
N ASN A 140 -27.75 16.16 2.60
CA ASN A 140 -28.96 17.00 2.50
C ASN A 140 -29.06 17.69 1.14
N ALA A 141 -27.98 18.22 0.61
CA ALA A 141 -27.94 18.85 -0.71
C ALA A 141 -28.19 17.85 -1.85
N LEU A 142 -27.69 16.64 -1.75
CA LEU A 142 -27.95 15.56 -2.71
C LEU A 142 -29.43 15.12 -2.66
N ALA A 143 -29.99 14.94 -1.46
CA ALA A 143 -31.40 14.60 -1.28
C ALA A 143 -32.33 15.70 -1.82
N GLY A 144 -31.98 16.95 -1.63
CA GLY A 144 -32.75 18.10 -2.17
C GLY A 144 -32.78 18.21 -3.70
N ASN A 145 -31.82 17.57 -4.38
CA ASN A 145 -31.72 17.55 -5.83
C ASN A 145 -32.08 16.18 -6.45
N ASP A 146 -32.63 15.24 -5.67
CA ASP A 146 -32.91 13.85 -6.10
C ASP A 146 -31.68 13.12 -6.67
N ILE A 147 -30.50 13.37 -6.10
CA ILE A 147 -29.23 12.79 -6.55
C ILE A 147 -28.85 11.59 -5.68
N GLU A 148 -28.72 10.42 -6.29
CA GLU A 148 -28.19 9.22 -5.64
C GLU A 148 -26.69 9.08 -5.91
N TYR A 149 -25.87 9.16 -4.86
CA TYR A 149 -24.43 8.92 -4.92
C TYR A 149 -23.98 8.04 -3.73
N PRO A 150 -23.06 7.06 -3.93
CA PRO A 150 -22.62 6.15 -2.88
C PRO A 150 -21.99 6.89 -1.69
N LYS A 151 -22.42 6.56 -0.46
CA LYS A 151 -21.94 7.20 0.78
C LYS A 151 -20.43 7.07 0.95
N ASP A 152 -19.86 5.91 0.65
CA ASP A 152 -18.41 5.70 0.69
C ASP A 152 -17.64 6.64 -0.25
N GLY A 153 -18.20 6.91 -1.43
CA GLY A 153 -17.66 7.87 -2.38
C GLY A 153 -17.68 9.31 -1.83
N THR A 154 -18.78 9.69 -1.18
CA THR A 154 -18.90 11.02 -0.55
C THR A 154 -17.88 11.18 0.59
N ILE A 155 -17.73 10.18 1.44
CA ILE A 155 -16.74 10.19 2.54
C ILE A 155 -15.32 10.32 2.00
N TYR A 156 -14.99 9.56 0.96
CA TYR A 156 -13.69 9.68 0.28
C TYR A 156 -13.41 11.10 -0.22
N LEU A 157 -14.41 11.72 -0.88
CA LEU A 157 -14.27 13.10 -1.39
C LEU A 157 -14.02 14.08 -0.26
N ILE A 158 -14.77 14.00 0.82
CA ILE A 158 -14.68 14.91 1.96
C ILE A 158 -13.30 14.79 2.62
N LYS A 159 -12.86 13.59 2.97
CA LYS A 159 -11.54 13.36 3.61
C LYS A 159 -10.38 13.87 2.75
N THR A 160 -10.40 13.58 1.46
CA THR A 160 -9.31 13.99 0.57
C THR A 160 -9.31 15.47 0.25
N LEU A 161 -10.48 16.14 0.26
CA LEU A 161 -10.57 17.58 0.04
C LEU A 161 -10.19 18.37 1.30
N GLU A 162 -10.46 17.88 2.50
CA GLU A 162 -10.02 18.50 3.76
C GLU A 162 -8.50 18.62 3.84
N GLU A 163 -7.78 17.59 3.37
CA GLU A 163 -6.31 17.60 3.33
C GLU A 163 -5.72 18.58 2.29
N GLU A 164 -6.44 18.87 1.20
CA GLU A 164 -5.91 19.62 0.05
C GLU A 164 -6.35 21.09 -0.03
N LEU A 165 -7.40 21.48 0.69
CA LEU A 165 -8.00 22.81 0.64
C LEU A 165 -7.71 23.63 1.91
N SER A 166 -7.66 24.97 1.77
CA SER A 166 -7.61 25.87 2.91
C SER A 166 -8.95 25.88 3.67
N ILE A 167 -8.95 26.31 4.94
CA ILE A 167 -10.17 26.35 5.77
C ILE A 167 -11.27 27.19 5.10
N GLU A 168 -10.92 28.31 4.46
CA GLU A 168 -11.87 29.18 3.76
C GLU A 168 -12.46 28.54 2.49
N GLU A 169 -11.66 27.74 1.77
CA GLU A 169 -12.10 27.00 0.58
C GLU A 169 -12.97 25.79 0.96
N TYR A 170 -12.73 25.19 2.13
CA TYR A 170 -13.44 24.01 2.58
C TYR A 170 -14.92 24.26 2.89
N ASP A 171 -15.29 25.47 3.30
CA ASP A 171 -16.68 25.88 3.53
C ASP A 171 -17.57 25.78 2.28
N TYR A 172 -16.97 25.83 1.09
CA TYR A 172 -17.68 25.71 -0.19
C TYR A 172 -17.79 24.25 -0.70
N VAL A 173 -17.16 23.29 -0.05
CA VAL A 173 -17.12 21.89 -0.49
C VAL A 173 -18.52 21.25 -0.59
N PRO A 174 -19.46 21.42 0.37
CA PRO A 174 -20.79 20.82 0.25
C PRO A 174 -21.55 21.27 -1.00
N GLU A 175 -21.56 22.56 -1.28
CA GLU A 175 -22.23 23.13 -2.47
C GLU A 175 -21.53 22.67 -3.76
N ALA A 176 -20.20 22.66 -3.76
CA ALA A 176 -19.40 22.28 -4.92
C ALA A 176 -19.59 20.79 -5.29
N ILE A 177 -19.59 19.89 -4.31
CA ILE A 177 -19.85 18.45 -4.55
C ILE A 177 -21.25 18.28 -5.15
N SER A 178 -22.27 18.90 -4.56
CA SER A 178 -23.64 18.79 -5.06
C SER A 178 -23.77 19.28 -6.51
N LYS A 179 -23.20 20.44 -6.85
CA LYS A 179 -23.24 20.97 -8.21
C LYS A 179 -22.49 20.12 -9.23
N VAL A 180 -21.29 19.68 -8.87
CA VAL A 180 -20.49 18.81 -9.75
C VAL A 180 -21.21 17.48 -10.00
N LEU A 181 -21.77 16.86 -8.97
CA LEU A 181 -22.54 15.61 -9.12
C LEU A 181 -23.83 15.82 -9.92
N ASP A 182 -24.56 16.92 -9.73
CA ASP A 182 -25.75 17.25 -10.54
C ASP A 182 -25.41 17.31 -12.04
N VAL A 183 -24.31 17.99 -12.40
CA VAL A 183 -23.87 18.08 -13.80
C VAL A 183 -23.43 16.71 -14.35
N ILE A 184 -22.72 15.90 -13.58
CA ILE A 184 -22.27 14.56 -13.98
C ILE A 184 -23.48 13.66 -14.23
N ILE A 185 -24.46 13.67 -13.32
CA ILE A 185 -25.65 12.82 -13.43
C ILE A 185 -26.58 13.26 -14.57
N LYS A 186 -26.77 14.57 -14.74
CA LYS A 186 -27.55 15.13 -15.88
C LYS A 186 -26.99 14.72 -17.24
N ASN A 187 -25.67 14.56 -17.34
CA ASN A 187 -25.01 14.11 -18.57
C ASN A 187 -24.84 12.58 -18.65
N GLU A 188 -25.37 11.81 -17.68
CA GLU A 188 -25.26 10.34 -17.60
C GLU A 188 -23.81 9.82 -17.58
N ILE A 189 -22.87 10.63 -17.07
CA ILE A 189 -21.43 10.32 -17.02
C ILE A 189 -21.11 9.52 -15.76
N LYS A 190 -20.13 8.60 -15.85
CA LYS A 190 -19.62 7.83 -14.70
C LYS A 190 -18.12 8.07 -14.53
N PHE A 191 -17.76 8.88 -13.57
CA PHE A 191 -16.36 9.08 -13.19
C PHE A 191 -15.98 8.31 -11.91
N PRO A 192 -14.73 7.87 -11.81
CA PRO A 192 -14.15 7.45 -10.53
C PRO A 192 -14.14 8.61 -9.52
N PRO A 193 -14.22 8.34 -8.20
CA PRO A 193 -14.22 9.38 -7.16
C PRO A 193 -13.03 10.35 -7.24
N SER A 194 -11.85 9.88 -7.67
CA SER A 194 -10.66 10.71 -7.86
C SER A 194 -10.85 11.83 -8.88
N TYR A 195 -11.57 11.58 -9.98
CA TYR A 195 -11.88 12.60 -10.99
C TYR A 195 -12.89 13.61 -10.47
N ILE A 196 -13.90 13.14 -9.73
CA ILE A 196 -14.89 14.01 -9.09
C ILE A 196 -14.20 14.95 -8.09
N LYS A 197 -13.28 14.43 -7.28
CA LYS A 197 -12.45 15.23 -6.37
C LYS A 197 -11.72 16.34 -7.12
N ASP A 198 -11.03 16.01 -8.20
CA ASP A 198 -10.29 17.01 -8.98
C ASP A 198 -11.21 18.05 -9.63
N LEU A 199 -12.39 17.67 -10.10
CA LEU A 199 -13.41 18.60 -10.62
C LEU A 199 -13.92 19.54 -9.54
N VAL A 200 -14.25 19.02 -8.35
CA VAL A 200 -14.68 19.85 -7.20
C VAL A 200 -13.59 20.84 -6.81
N ARG A 201 -12.34 20.39 -6.72
CA ARG A 201 -11.19 21.25 -6.42
C ARG A 201 -11.01 22.36 -7.47
N VAL A 202 -11.14 22.06 -8.75
CA VAL A 202 -11.04 23.04 -9.83
C VAL A 202 -12.20 24.03 -9.79
N TYR A 203 -13.42 23.54 -9.52
CA TYR A 203 -14.61 24.36 -9.38
C TYR A 203 -14.44 25.41 -8.27
N ILE A 204 -14.00 25.00 -7.08
CA ILE A 204 -13.76 25.90 -5.94
C ILE A 204 -12.65 26.88 -6.26
N LYS A 205 -11.46 26.43 -6.71
CA LYS A 205 -10.28 27.30 -6.94
C LYS A 205 -10.44 28.30 -8.09
N ARG A 206 -11.31 28.03 -9.04
CA ARG A 206 -11.50 28.89 -10.22
C ARG A 206 -12.83 29.62 -10.25
N GLU A 207 -13.69 29.42 -9.24
CA GLU A 207 -15.01 30.05 -9.14
C GLU A 207 -15.80 29.95 -10.47
N LEU A 208 -15.87 28.71 -11.02
CA LEU A 208 -16.49 28.49 -12.32
C LEU A 208 -18.00 28.75 -12.29
N THR A 209 -18.54 29.25 -13.38
CA THR A 209 -19.99 29.33 -13.58
C THR A 209 -20.55 27.95 -13.93
N ASP A 210 -21.87 27.76 -13.80
CA ASP A 210 -22.55 26.49 -14.11
C ASP A 210 -22.35 26.06 -15.57
N ASP A 211 -22.32 27.00 -16.52
CA ASP A 211 -22.06 26.72 -17.94
C ASP A 211 -20.62 26.28 -18.17
N GLU A 212 -19.65 26.93 -17.53
CA GLU A 212 -18.23 26.57 -17.60
C GLU A 212 -17.95 25.21 -16.95
N LEU A 213 -18.64 24.90 -15.84
CA LEU A 213 -18.56 23.59 -15.20
C LEU A 213 -19.08 22.49 -16.12
N ASN A 214 -20.23 22.72 -16.75
CA ASN A 214 -20.80 21.74 -17.71
C ASN A 214 -19.86 21.53 -18.91
N GLU A 215 -19.30 22.59 -19.49
CA GLU A 215 -18.31 22.46 -20.57
C GLU A 215 -17.03 21.73 -20.13
N LEU A 216 -16.56 21.98 -18.90
CA LEU A 216 -15.41 21.29 -18.33
C LEU A 216 -15.68 19.79 -18.16
N VAL A 217 -16.83 19.44 -17.57
CA VAL A 217 -17.24 18.03 -17.35
C VAL A 217 -17.31 17.28 -18.67
N LEU A 218 -17.93 17.85 -19.71
CA LEU A 218 -18.00 17.24 -21.04
C LEU A 218 -16.61 17.04 -21.68
N LYS A 219 -15.72 18.02 -21.55
CA LYS A 219 -14.34 17.89 -22.06
C LYS A 219 -13.53 16.84 -21.30
N VAL A 220 -13.75 16.71 -20.00
CA VAL A 220 -13.10 15.67 -19.17
C VAL A 220 -13.63 14.30 -19.58
N ASP A 221 -14.93 14.17 -19.82
CA ASP A 221 -15.54 12.94 -20.29
C ASP A 221 -14.98 12.49 -21.64
N GLU A 222 -14.93 13.40 -22.62
CA GLU A 222 -14.31 13.12 -23.93
C GLU A 222 -12.84 12.67 -23.80
N ALA A 223 -12.07 13.30 -22.89
CA ALA A 223 -10.69 12.93 -22.64
C ALA A 223 -10.58 11.58 -21.92
N TYR A 224 -11.51 11.30 -21.01
CA TYR A 224 -11.58 10.05 -20.27
C TYR A 224 -11.96 8.88 -21.18
N GLU A 225 -12.96 9.04 -22.05
CA GLU A 225 -13.33 8.04 -23.06
C GLU A 225 -12.18 7.73 -24.03
N ARG A 226 -11.43 8.74 -24.46
CA ARG A 226 -10.23 8.55 -25.32
C ARG A 226 -9.11 7.78 -24.60
N ALA A 227 -9.10 7.75 -23.27
CA ALA A 227 -8.12 7.01 -22.50
C ALA A 227 -8.45 5.52 -22.37
N TYR A 228 -9.70 5.12 -22.67
CA TYR A 228 -10.08 3.71 -22.69
C TYR A 228 -9.53 2.99 -23.92
N ILE A 229 -9.15 1.75 -23.69
CA ILE A 229 -8.74 0.83 -24.75
C ILE A 229 -9.99 0.10 -25.26
N GLU A 230 -10.06 -0.09 -26.57
CA GLU A 230 -11.14 -0.86 -27.18
C GLU A 230 -11.17 -2.30 -26.64
N ALA A 231 -12.37 -2.85 -26.48
CA ALA A 231 -12.51 -4.23 -26.03
C ALA A 231 -11.87 -5.20 -27.04
N GLY A 232 -11.05 -6.12 -26.53
CA GLY A 232 -10.32 -7.08 -27.36
C GLY A 232 -8.96 -6.58 -27.88
N GLU A 233 -8.49 -5.38 -27.48
CA GLU A 233 -7.14 -4.90 -27.78
C GLU A 233 -6.08 -5.79 -27.12
N ALA A 234 -5.01 -6.07 -27.86
CA ALA A 234 -3.87 -6.88 -27.37
C ALA A 234 -2.92 -6.07 -26.48
N VAL A 235 -3.41 -5.60 -25.30
CA VAL A 235 -2.69 -4.67 -24.40
C VAL A 235 -1.31 -5.18 -23.97
N GLY A 236 -1.14 -6.48 -23.74
CA GLY A 236 0.13 -7.08 -23.38
C GLY A 236 1.19 -6.92 -24.49
N THR A 237 0.79 -7.11 -25.75
CA THR A 237 1.68 -6.90 -26.91
C THR A 237 2.03 -5.42 -27.06
N VAL A 238 1.05 -4.53 -26.93
CA VAL A 238 1.26 -3.08 -27.00
C VAL A 238 2.20 -2.61 -25.88
N ALA A 239 1.99 -3.09 -24.66
CA ALA A 239 2.87 -2.77 -23.52
C ALA A 239 4.30 -3.28 -23.74
N ALA A 240 4.47 -4.53 -24.21
CA ALA A 240 5.79 -5.09 -24.49
C ALA A 240 6.54 -4.30 -25.56
N GLN A 241 5.85 -3.87 -26.63
CA GLN A 241 6.45 -3.04 -27.68
C GLN A 241 6.77 -1.64 -27.14
N SER A 242 5.88 -1.02 -26.37
CA SER A 242 6.06 0.35 -25.85
C SER A 242 7.19 0.45 -24.83
N VAL A 243 7.46 -0.61 -24.06
CA VAL A 243 8.60 -0.69 -23.14
C VAL A 243 9.87 -1.16 -23.85
N GLY A 244 9.75 -2.04 -24.85
CA GLY A 244 10.89 -2.62 -25.55
C GLY A 244 11.52 -1.70 -26.61
N GLU A 245 10.73 -0.89 -27.30
CA GLU A 245 11.22 0.07 -28.31
C GLU A 245 12.22 1.07 -27.71
N PRO A 246 11.90 1.77 -26.61
CA PRO A 246 12.86 2.64 -25.95
C PRO A 246 14.16 1.94 -25.51
N GLY A 247 14.10 0.66 -25.13
CA GLY A 247 15.28 -0.15 -24.82
C GLY A 247 16.26 -0.25 -26.02
N THR A 248 15.74 -0.33 -27.23
CA THR A 248 16.58 -0.32 -28.45
C THR A 248 17.26 1.03 -28.64
N GLN A 249 16.59 2.13 -28.34
CA GLN A 249 17.19 3.48 -28.40
C GLN A 249 18.28 3.68 -27.35
N MET A 250 18.12 3.08 -26.14
CA MET A 250 19.16 3.13 -25.09
C MET A 250 20.47 2.49 -25.52
N THR A 251 20.45 1.40 -26.31
CA THR A 251 21.68 0.75 -26.81
C THR A 251 22.46 1.65 -27.72
N MET A 252 21.80 2.57 -28.43
CA MET A 252 22.44 3.49 -29.36
C MET A 252 22.98 4.76 -28.68
N ARG A 253 22.54 5.06 -27.46
CA ARG A 253 22.96 6.24 -26.71
C ARG A 253 23.76 5.84 -25.47
N THR A 254 25.08 5.77 -25.61
CA THR A 254 26.00 5.72 -24.46
C THR A 254 26.14 7.12 -23.88
N PHE A 255 25.25 7.51 -22.98
CA PHE A 255 25.43 8.74 -22.21
C PHE A 255 26.48 8.50 -21.12
N HIS A 256 27.62 9.13 -21.25
CA HIS A 256 28.53 9.35 -20.15
C HIS A 256 27.89 10.42 -19.24
N TYR A 257 27.29 10.01 -18.15
CA TYR A 257 26.84 10.92 -17.09
C TYR A 257 28.10 11.49 -16.40
N ALA A 258 28.61 12.57 -16.97
CA ALA A 258 29.71 13.34 -16.38
C ALA A 258 29.09 14.24 -15.29
N GLY A 259 29.06 13.81 -14.04
CA GLY A 259 28.68 14.71 -12.97
C GLY A 259 28.27 14.12 -11.64
N VAL A 260 27.93 12.84 -11.53
CA VAL A 260 27.59 12.21 -10.24
C VAL A 260 28.48 11.00 -10.00
N ALA A 261 29.77 11.29 -9.76
CA ALA A 261 30.81 10.27 -9.57
C ALA A 261 30.86 9.69 -8.13
N GLU A 262 29.89 9.97 -7.29
CA GLU A 262 29.96 9.57 -5.87
C GLU A 262 29.37 8.18 -5.59
N LEU A 263 28.39 7.74 -6.36
CA LEU A 263 27.83 6.40 -6.26
C LEU A 263 27.90 5.71 -7.63
N ASN A 264 28.44 4.49 -7.66
CA ASN A 264 28.36 3.65 -8.85
C ASN A 264 26.94 3.09 -8.94
N VAL A 265 26.13 3.58 -9.88
CA VAL A 265 24.77 3.08 -10.13
C VAL A 265 24.69 2.57 -11.56
N THR A 266 24.15 1.38 -11.76
CA THR A 266 23.82 0.88 -13.09
C THR A 266 22.66 1.69 -13.65
N LEU A 267 22.88 2.31 -14.83
CA LEU A 267 21.92 3.18 -15.49
C LEU A 267 21.55 2.63 -16.88
N GLY A 268 20.37 3.01 -17.35
CA GLY A 268 19.89 2.68 -18.69
C GLY A 268 19.57 1.21 -18.90
N LEU A 269 19.88 0.68 -20.09
CA LEU A 269 19.48 -0.68 -20.49
C LEU A 269 19.93 -1.79 -19.53
N PRO A 270 21.16 -1.82 -18.99
CA PRO A 270 21.55 -2.85 -18.02
C PRO A 270 20.63 -2.88 -16.78
N ARG A 271 20.20 -1.72 -16.28
CA ARG A 271 19.29 -1.63 -15.15
C ARG A 271 17.89 -2.11 -15.53
N LEU A 272 17.38 -1.71 -16.69
CA LEU A 272 16.09 -2.18 -17.19
C LEU A 272 16.07 -3.71 -17.29
N ILE A 273 17.14 -4.32 -17.83
CA ILE A 273 17.27 -5.78 -17.91
C ILE A 273 17.31 -6.42 -16.50
N GLU A 274 18.02 -5.82 -15.54
CA GLU A 274 18.06 -6.33 -14.17
C GLU A 274 16.68 -6.40 -13.53
N ILE A 275 15.86 -5.37 -13.75
CA ILE A 275 14.49 -5.29 -13.21
C ILE A 275 13.59 -6.34 -13.87
N VAL A 276 13.56 -6.38 -15.21
CA VAL A 276 12.71 -7.30 -15.98
C VAL A 276 13.09 -8.77 -15.76
N ASP A 277 14.38 -9.04 -15.59
CA ASP A 277 14.90 -10.38 -15.25
C ASP A 277 14.71 -10.74 -13.77
N ALA A 278 14.21 -9.82 -12.93
CA ALA A 278 14.06 -10.00 -11.48
C ALA A 278 15.33 -10.60 -10.86
N ARG A 279 16.49 -10.00 -11.11
CA ARG A 279 17.78 -10.54 -10.65
C ARG A 279 17.87 -10.49 -9.13
N LYS A 280 18.13 -11.64 -8.50
CA LYS A 280 18.31 -11.75 -7.04
C LYS A 280 19.53 -11.03 -6.51
N LYS A 281 20.54 -10.78 -7.35
CA LYS A 281 21.72 -9.99 -7.01
C LYS A 281 21.83 -8.88 -8.04
N ILE A 282 21.55 -7.69 -7.62
CA ILE A 282 21.75 -6.48 -8.43
C ILE A 282 23.20 -6.03 -8.37
N SER A 283 23.66 -5.38 -9.45
CA SER A 283 25.07 -4.99 -9.60
C SER A 283 25.44 -3.87 -8.62
N THR A 284 24.55 -2.93 -8.42
CA THR A 284 24.76 -1.73 -7.58
C THR A 284 23.54 -1.50 -6.68
N PRO A 285 23.44 -2.24 -5.57
CA PRO A 285 22.39 -1.97 -4.60
C PRO A 285 22.59 -0.59 -3.97
N THR A 286 21.51 0.18 -3.89
CA THR A 286 21.47 1.50 -3.26
C THR A 286 20.21 1.63 -2.43
N MET A 287 20.27 2.48 -1.40
CA MET A 287 19.12 2.75 -0.55
C MET A 287 19.11 4.22 -0.20
N ASP A 288 17.93 4.81 -0.18
CA ASP A 288 17.66 6.17 0.19
C ASP A 288 16.90 6.17 1.52
N ILE A 289 17.49 6.76 2.56
CA ILE A 289 16.95 6.78 3.91
C ILE A 289 16.46 8.19 4.22
N TYR A 290 15.19 8.28 4.57
CA TYR A 290 14.50 9.48 5.01
C TYR A 290 14.27 9.43 6.51
N PHE A 291 14.08 10.61 7.12
CA PHE A 291 13.91 10.77 8.56
C PHE A 291 12.48 11.20 8.89
N GLU A 292 12.04 10.85 10.10
CA GLU A 292 10.81 11.37 10.68
C GLU A 292 10.90 12.90 10.86
N GLU A 293 9.76 13.57 10.92
CA GLU A 293 9.69 15.04 10.95
C GLU A 293 10.52 15.69 12.08
N GLU A 294 10.65 14.99 13.21
CA GLU A 294 11.42 15.45 14.37
C GLU A 294 12.93 15.50 14.09
N TYR A 295 13.45 14.62 13.24
CA TYR A 295 14.88 14.43 12.98
C TYR A 295 15.36 14.91 11.61
N LYS A 296 14.44 15.27 10.72
CA LYS A 296 14.76 15.62 9.30
C LYS A 296 15.76 16.76 9.15
N ASN A 297 15.84 17.67 10.12
CA ASN A 297 16.72 18.85 10.11
C ASN A 297 17.90 18.74 11.08
N ASP A 298 18.01 17.67 11.88
CA ASP A 298 19.10 17.48 12.84
C ASP A 298 20.33 16.83 12.17
N GLU A 299 21.28 17.69 11.75
CA GLU A 299 22.53 17.26 11.13
C GLU A 299 23.36 16.34 12.06
N GLU A 300 23.31 16.58 13.37
CA GLU A 300 24.12 15.81 14.32
C GLU A 300 23.60 14.38 14.47
N PHE A 301 22.27 14.22 14.52
CA PHE A 301 21.61 12.93 14.54
C PHE A 301 21.88 12.16 13.25
N VAL A 302 21.70 12.81 12.08
CA VAL A 302 21.96 12.21 10.76
C VAL A 302 23.41 11.73 10.63
N ARG A 303 24.38 12.52 11.07
CA ARG A 303 25.80 12.12 11.06
C ARG A 303 26.10 10.95 12.01
N LYS A 304 25.48 10.91 13.19
CA LYS A 304 25.60 9.78 14.11
C LYS A 304 25.08 8.49 13.49
N LEU A 305 23.90 8.56 12.89
CA LEU A 305 23.28 7.42 12.24
C LEU A 305 24.08 6.96 11.01
N ALA A 306 24.55 7.88 10.19
CA ALA A 306 25.40 7.57 9.03
C ALA A 306 26.69 6.84 9.44
N ASN A 307 27.35 7.28 10.51
CA ASN A 307 28.54 6.61 11.05
C ASN A 307 28.22 5.22 11.65
N LYS A 308 27.03 5.06 12.25
CA LYS A 308 26.55 3.77 12.78
C LYS A 308 26.26 2.76 11.66
N ILE A 309 25.64 3.22 10.57
CA ILE A 309 25.23 2.38 9.43
C ILE A 309 26.39 2.06 8.51
N GLY A 310 27.27 3.04 8.27
CA GLY A 310 28.38 2.94 7.32
C GLY A 310 29.40 1.88 7.71
N LYS A 311 29.83 1.09 6.74
CA LYS A 311 30.88 0.09 6.95
C LYS A 311 32.19 0.79 7.33
N SER A 312 32.71 0.45 8.50
CA SER A 312 34.07 0.81 8.91
C SER A 312 34.90 -0.45 9.05
N THR A 313 36.07 -0.47 8.36
CA THR A 313 37.03 -1.56 8.40
C THR A 313 38.25 -1.17 9.23
N ILE A 314 39.06 -2.15 9.63
CA ILE A 314 40.33 -1.85 10.28
C ILE A 314 41.19 -0.95 9.40
N ASN A 315 41.18 -1.16 8.08
CA ASN A 315 41.92 -0.34 7.11
C ASN A 315 41.59 1.15 7.18
N ASP A 316 40.38 1.52 7.56
CA ASP A 316 39.93 2.91 7.65
C ASP A 316 40.46 3.66 8.86
N ILE A 317 40.78 2.93 9.94
CA ILE A 317 41.29 3.47 11.21
C ILE A 317 42.78 3.18 11.44
N LEU A 318 43.46 2.63 10.44
CA LEU A 318 44.90 2.36 10.49
C LEU A 318 45.72 3.64 10.58
N SER A 319 46.74 3.63 11.46
CA SER A 319 47.88 4.53 11.45
C SER A 319 49.07 3.88 10.74
N ASP A 320 49.42 2.65 11.13
CA ASP A 320 50.53 1.88 10.54
C ASP A 320 50.15 0.40 10.41
N PHE A 321 50.68 -0.24 9.37
CA PHE A 321 50.44 -1.66 9.08
C PHE A 321 51.75 -2.33 8.67
N ASN A 322 52.29 -3.16 9.57
CA ASN A 322 53.59 -3.78 9.36
C ASN A 322 53.48 -5.31 9.32
N LEU A 323 54.16 -5.91 8.33
CA LEU A 323 54.30 -7.37 8.19
C LEU A 323 55.68 -7.80 8.65
N ASP A 324 55.74 -8.37 9.85
CA ASP A 324 56.99 -8.93 10.40
C ASP A 324 57.15 -10.37 9.95
N TYR A 325 57.94 -10.57 8.90
CA TYR A 325 58.23 -11.90 8.38
C TYR A 325 59.21 -12.67 9.30
N GLY A 326 60.02 -11.99 10.13
CA GLY A 326 60.93 -12.62 11.06
C GLY A 326 60.22 -13.22 12.28
N GLY A 327 59.28 -12.49 12.84
CA GLY A 327 58.41 -12.93 13.93
C GLY A 327 57.18 -13.69 13.47
N MET A 328 56.92 -13.79 12.15
CA MET A 328 55.74 -14.40 11.55
C MET A 328 54.43 -13.82 12.12
N GLN A 329 54.34 -12.49 12.13
CA GLN A 329 53.23 -11.77 12.74
C GLN A 329 52.82 -10.54 11.90
N VAL A 330 51.57 -10.11 12.09
CA VAL A 330 51.01 -8.88 11.51
C VAL A 330 50.83 -7.89 12.64
N ILE A 331 51.45 -6.75 12.53
CA ILE A 331 51.40 -5.67 13.55
C ILE A 331 50.57 -4.53 12.96
N VAL A 332 49.53 -4.14 13.69
CA VAL A 332 48.57 -3.10 13.30
C VAL A 332 48.56 -2.04 14.37
N THR A 333 48.79 -0.80 13.99
CA THR A 333 48.64 0.35 14.89
C THR A 333 47.45 1.16 14.49
N LEU A 334 46.51 1.36 15.42
CA LEU A 334 45.28 2.11 15.21
C LEU A 334 45.53 3.60 15.47
N ASP A 335 44.79 4.45 14.73
CA ASP A 335 44.86 5.91 14.88
C ASP A 335 43.74 6.39 15.81
N GLU A 336 44.10 6.89 16.99
CA GLU A 336 43.17 7.40 17.99
C GLU A 336 42.27 8.52 17.43
N ARG A 337 42.80 9.42 16.59
CA ARG A 337 42.04 10.52 16.01
C ARG A 337 40.95 10.01 15.06
N LYS A 338 41.31 9.04 14.21
CA LYS A 338 40.34 8.43 13.28
C LYS A 338 39.26 7.64 14.02
N ILE A 339 39.55 7.03 15.15
CA ILE A 339 38.59 6.35 16.02
C ILE A 339 37.61 7.36 16.62
N GLN A 340 38.14 8.49 17.15
CA GLN A 340 37.32 9.57 17.70
C GLN A 340 36.47 10.27 16.64
N ASP A 341 37.03 10.57 15.48
CA ASP A 341 36.30 11.19 14.35
C ASP A 341 35.11 10.36 13.89
N ARG A 342 35.24 9.03 13.93
CA ARG A 342 34.17 8.09 13.59
C ARG A 342 33.29 7.72 14.78
N ARG A 343 33.58 8.27 15.97
CA ARG A 343 32.87 7.98 17.23
C ARG A 343 32.79 6.47 17.54
N LEU A 344 33.87 5.75 17.26
CA LEU A 344 33.97 4.32 17.54
C LEU A 344 34.52 4.14 18.98
N ASP A 345 33.97 3.15 19.67
CA ASP A 345 34.47 2.77 20.98
C ASP A 345 35.58 1.72 20.85
N TYR A 346 36.74 2.01 21.48
CA TYR A 346 37.92 1.15 21.39
C TYR A 346 37.65 -0.25 21.98
N ASP A 347 36.92 -0.33 23.10
CA ASP A 347 36.59 -1.61 23.73
C ASP A 347 35.72 -2.49 22.84
N SER A 348 34.79 -1.87 22.12
CA SER A 348 33.94 -2.56 21.11
C SER A 348 34.76 -3.09 19.95
N ILE A 349 35.77 -2.35 19.49
CA ILE A 349 36.68 -2.79 18.41
C ILE A 349 37.46 -4.03 18.88
N ILE A 350 38.03 -3.98 20.08
CA ILE A 350 38.77 -5.10 20.67
C ILE A 350 37.87 -6.34 20.79
N ALA A 351 36.69 -6.19 21.34
CA ALA A 351 35.74 -7.30 21.50
C ALA A 351 35.39 -7.98 20.17
N GLN A 352 35.27 -7.22 19.09
CA GLN A 352 35.02 -7.78 17.77
C GLN A 352 36.25 -8.47 17.18
N VAL A 353 37.43 -7.89 17.35
CA VAL A 353 38.70 -8.48 16.92
C VAL A 353 38.95 -9.81 17.63
N GLU A 354 38.76 -9.88 18.95
CA GLU A 354 38.91 -11.10 19.74
C GLU A 354 37.89 -12.20 19.37
N LYS A 355 36.68 -11.81 19.05
CA LYS A 355 35.63 -12.73 18.60
C LYS A 355 36.01 -13.46 17.30
N ILE A 356 36.71 -12.81 16.40
CA ILE A 356 37.08 -13.34 15.08
C ILE A 356 38.46 -13.98 15.11
N PHE A 357 39.43 -13.34 15.76
CA PHE A 357 40.80 -13.80 15.86
C PHE A 357 41.13 -14.26 17.28
N LYS A 358 41.21 -15.57 17.50
CA LYS A 358 41.48 -16.19 18.81
C LYS A 358 42.91 -15.98 19.36
N LYS A 359 43.83 -15.51 18.53
CA LYS A 359 45.24 -15.27 18.89
C LYS A 359 45.62 -13.84 18.50
N VAL A 360 45.21 -12.91 19.32
CA VAL A 360 45.56 -11.51 19.20
C VAL A 360 46.27 -11.12 20.52
N GLU A 361 47.40 -10.49 20.41
CA GLU A 361 48.09 -9.84 21.53
C GLU A 361 47.81 -8.34 21.43
N ILE A 362 47.25 -7.77 22.49
CA ILE A 362 46.91 -6.36 22.59
C ILE A 362 48.00 -5.73 23.42
N GLU A 363 48.76 -4.80 22.84
CA GLU A 363 49.75 -4.01 23.53
C GLU A 363 49.13 -2.63 23.84
N ASP A 364 49.64 -1.97 24.90
CA ASP A 364 49.30 -0.58 25.19
C ASP A 364 49.73 0.29 24.00
N ASP A 365 49.05 1.43 23.71
CA ASP A 365 49.23 2.30 22.55
C ASP A 365 48.50 1.90 21.28
N TYR A 366 47.28 1.36 21.36
CA TYR A 366 46.45 1.04 20.17
C TYR A 366 47.10 0.08 19.19
N LYS A 367 48.00 -0.80 19.65
CA LYS A 367 48.76 -1.73 18.86
C LYS A 367 48.22 -3.16 19.00
N LEU A 368 47.87 -3.79 17.89
CA LEU A 368 47.34 -5.13 17.82
C LEU A 368 48.32 -6.03 17.06
N THR A 369 48.69 -7.18 17.64
CA THR A 369 49.60 -8.15 17.03
C THR A 369 48.86 -9.45 16.77
N PHE A 370 48.79 -9.83 15.50
CA PHE A 370 48.09 -11.03 15.01
C PHE A 370 49.08 -12.10 14.60
N ARG A 371 48.85 -13.35 15.08
CA ARG A 371 49.71 -14.49 14.73
C ARG A 371 48.91 -15.56 13.99
N PRO A 372 49.38 -16.05 12.82
CA PRO A 372 48.73 -17.15 12.08
C PRO A 372 48.84 -18.47 12.85
N ARG A 373 47.96 -19.42 12.53
CA ARG A 373 48.02 -20.77 13.12
C ARG A 373 49.28 -21.52 12.69
N ASN A 374 49.58 -21.46 11.40
CA ASN A 374 50.79 -22.05 10.81
C ASN A 374 51.69 -20.92 10.32
N PRO A 375 52.94 -20.82 10.78
CA PRO A 375 53.82 -19.75 10.42
C PRO A 375 54.37 -19.95 8.99
N THR A 376 53.59 -19.56 8.00
CA THR A 376 53.97 -19.55 6.57
C THR A 376 53.76 -18.19 5.97
N ILE A 377 54.59 -17.79 5.01
CA ILE A 377 54.49 -16.49 4.33
C ILE A 377 53.14 -16.33 3.64
N ARG A 378 52.57 -17.41 3.11
CA ARG A 378 51.25 -17.40 2.49
C ARG A 378 50.14 -17.09 3.51
N GLU A 379 50.19 -17.72 4.69
CA GLU A 379 49.20 -17.50 5.72
C GLU A 379 49.27 -16.12 6.33
N ILE A 380 50.49 -15.55 6.48
CA ILE A 380 50.64 -14.15 6.93
C ILE A 380 49.96 -13.18 5.97
N ARG A 381 50.15 -13.35 4.65
CA ARG A 381 49.48 -12.50 3.64
C ARG A 381 47.98 -12.63 3.70
N LEU A 382 47.45 -13.87 3.74
CA LEU A 382 46.01 -14.11 3.89
C LEU A 382 45.44 -13.56 5.19
N LEU A 383 46.24 -13.61 6.29
CA LEU A 383 45.86 -13.01 7.55
C LEU A 383 45.84 -11.50 7.46
N ALA A 384 46.85 -10.91 6.80
CA ALA A 384 46.94 -9.47 6.59
C ALA A 384 45.73 -8.92 5.83
N ASP A 385 45.32 -9.59 4.73
CA ASP A 385 44.15 -9.22 3.95
C ASP A 385 42.89 -9.34 4.82
N LYS A 386 42.73 -10.43 5.56
CA LYS A 386 41.58 -10.63 6.46
C LYS A 386 41.52 -9.59 7.58
N VAL A 387 42.66 -9.16 8.11
CA VAL A 387 42.71 -8.12 9.16
C VAL A 387 42.35 -6.77 8.58
N ARG A 388 42.82 -6.41 7.37
CA ARG A 388 42.47 -5.15 6.70
C ARG A 388 40.98 -5.05 6.42
N ASP A 389 40.38 -6.14 5.90
CA ASP A 389 38.99 -6.21 5.49
C ASP A 389 38.03 -6.45 6.66
N LEU A 390 38.56 -6.61 7.88
CA LEU A 390 37.72 -6.85 9.05
C LEU A 390 36.79 -5.65 9.30
N GLN A 391 35.50 -5.90 9.25
CA GLN A 391 34.50 -4.91 9.58
C GLN A 391 34.40 -4.73 11.09
N ILE A 392 34.57 -3.50 11.54
CA ILE A 392 34.54 -3.11 12.97
C ILE A 392 33.16 -2.57 13.34
N SER A 393 32.58 -1.77 12.46
CA SER A 393 31.26 -1.14 12.66
C SER A 393 30.50 -1.09 11.36
N GLY A 394 29.21 -0.82 11.46
CA GLY A 394 28.32 -0.69 10.33
C GLY A 394 27.37 -1.85 10.13
N THR A 395 26.32 -1.59 9.41
CA THR A 395 25.28 -2.57 9.07
C THR A 395 25.77 -3.51 7.97
N LYS A 396 25.54 -4.81 8.16
CA LYS A 396 25.93 -5.81 7.16
C LYS A 396 25.19 -5.55 5.85
N GLY A 397 25.91 -5.49 4.74
CA GLY A 397 25.35 -5.24 3.41
C GLY A 397 25.50 -3.80 2.95
N ILE A 398 25.77 -2.86 3.84
CA ILE A 398 25.99 -1.45 3.51
C ILE A 398 27.49 -1.16 3.44
N GLY A 399 27.92 -0.54 2.35
CA GLY A 399 29.30 -0.11 2.13
C GLY A 399 29.50 1.35 2.53
N LYS A 400 29.47 2.22 1.53
CA LYS A 400 29.62 3.68 1.74
C LYS A 400 28.29 4.31 2.08
N VAL A 401 28.35 5.41 2.83
CA VAL A 401 27.21 6.24 3.20
C VAL A 401 27.53 7.67 2.81
N ILE A 402 26.60 8.31 2.10
CA ILE A 402 26.73 9.69 1.63
C ILE A 402 25.55 10.47 2.20
N ILE A 403 25.84 11.55 2.90
CA ILE A 403 24.84 12.46 3.44
C ILE A 403 24.64 13.58 2.43
N ARG A 404 23.41 13.82 2.00
CA ARG A 404 23.04 14.95 1.15
C ARG A 404 21.97 15.79 1.85
N LYS A 405 22.05 17.08 1.66
CA LYS A 405 20.97 18.00 2.02
C LYS A 405 20.10 18.18 0.80
N GLY A 406 18.85 17.71 0.88
CA GLY A 406 17.80 18.06 -0.06
C GLY A 406 17.32 19.48 0.13
N ASP A 407 16.22 19.87 -0.52
CA ASP A 407 15.70 21.22 -0.45
C ASP A 407 15.27 21.59 0.98
N ASP A 408 14.60 20.68 1.70
CA ASP A 408 14.07 20.91 3.05
C ASP A 408 14.50 19.89 4.10
N GLU A 409 15.26 18.84 3.73
CA GLU A 409 15.61 17.77 4.65
C GLU A 409 16.96 17.12 4.34
N TRP A 410 17.54 16.44 5.33
CA TRP A 410 18.72 15.62 5.14
C TRP A 410 18.33 14.22 4.66
N ILE A 411 19.07 13.69 3.67
CA ILE A 411 18.85 12.36 3.10
C ILE A 411 20.16 11.60 3.17
N ILE A 412 20.09 10.33 3.57
CA ILE A 412 21.23 9.42 3.52
C ILE A 412 21.08 8.50 2.30
N HIS A 413 22.07 8.57 1.42
CA HIS A 413 22.23 7.62 0.32
C HIS A 413 23.29 6.58 0.67
N THR A 414 22.97 5.30 0.49
CA THR A 414 23.92 4.22 0.81
C THR A 414 24.33 3.44 -0.44
N GLU A 415 25.59 2.98 -0.47
CA GLU A 415 26.04 1.93 -1.38
C GLU A 415 25.85 0.58 -0.67
N GLY A 416 24.97 -0.23 -1.20
CA GLY A 416 24.49 -1.43 -0.53
C GLY A 416 23.10 -1.21 0.10
N SER A 417 22.42 -2.30 0.39
CA SER A 417 21.07 -2.30 0.96
C SER A 417 20.93 -3.29 2.10
N ASN A 418 20.20 -2.90 3.15
CA ASN A 418 19.69 -3.75 4.21
C ASN A 418 18.51 -3.05 4.91
N LEU A 419 17.37 -3.04 4.22
CA LEU A 419 16.16 -2.33 4.65
C LEU A 419 15.67 -2.82 6.01
N LYS A 420 15.73 -4.15 6.24
CA LYS A 420 15.29 -4.77 7.50
C LYS A 420 16.10 -4.27 8.72
N ALA A 421 17.40 -4.11 8.57
CA ALA A 421 18.24 -3.62 9.66
C ALA A 421 18.00 -2.14 9.92
N ILE A 422 17.84 -1.36 8.85
CA ILE A 422 17.60 0.08 8.92
C ILE A 422 16.25 0.40 9.57
N PHE A 423 15.20 -0.32 9.25
CA PHE A 423 13.87 -0.11 9.85
C PHE A 423 13.79 -0.41 11.37
N ASN A 424 14.81 -1.03 11.93
CA ASN A 424 14.93 -1.21 13.39
C ASN A 424 15.63 -0.04 14.11
N GLU A 425 16.18 0.92 13.35
CA GLU A 425 16.79 2.12 13.92
C GLU A 425 15.72 3.17 14.22
N GLU A 426 15.92 3.95 15.28
CA GLU A 426 15.01 5.02 15.68
C GLU A 426 15.15 6.26 14.78
N GLY A 427 14.07 6.99 14.58
CA GLY A 427 14.05 8.25 13.83
C GLY A 427 14.03 8.10 12.29
N ILE A 428 13.81 6.90 11.77
CA ILE A 428 13.75 6.63 10.33
C ILE A 428 12.28 6.57 9.86
N ASP A 429 11.98 7.34 8.83
CA ASP A 429 10.69 7.27 8.14
C ASP A 429 10.61 5.99 7.28
N LYS A 430 9.87 5.02 7.77
CA LYS A 430 9.68 3.72 7.13
C LYS A 430 8.82 3.77 5.88
N ALA A 431 7.99 4.80 5.74
CA ALA A 431 7.08 4.95 4.60
C ALA A 431 7.81 5.51 3.38
N ARG A 432 8.76 6.44 3.59
CA ARG A 432 9.49 7.09 2.50
C ARG A 432 10.83 6.45 2.17
N SER A 433 11.45 5.75 3.14
CA SER A 433 12.75 5.11 2.91
C SER A 433 12.62 3.92 1.97
N THR A 434 13.46 3.89 0.93
CA THR A 434 13.35 2.89 -0.14
C THR A 434 14.73 2.37 -0.56
N THR A 435 14.73 1.24 -1.27
CA THR A 435 15.91 0.64 -1.90
C THR A 435 15.62 0.29 -3.35
N ASN A 436 16.66 0.19 -4.16
CA ASN A 436 16.53 -0.29 -5.53
C ASN A 436 16.52 -1.83 -5.65
N ASP A 437 16.63 -2.59 -4.53
CA ASP A 437 16.52 -4.05 -4.52
C ASP A 437 15.07 -4.50 -4.32
N ILE A 438 14.43 -4.91 -5.42
CA ILE A 438 13.03 -5.31 -5.47
C ILE A 438 12.77 -6.53 -4.58
N HIS A 439 13.69 -7.51 -4.53
CA HIS A 439 13.52 -8.70 -3.70
C HIS A 439 13.64 -8.41 -2.21
N GLU A 440 14.43 -7.42 -1.84
CA GLU A 440 14.48 -6.98 -0.46
C GLU A 440 13.19 -6.29 -0.05
N ILE A 441 12.63 -5.44 -0.91
CA ILE A 441 11.31 -4.82 -0.69
C ILE A 441 10.22 -5.89 -0.57
N GLU A 442 10.21 -6.89 -1.46
CA GLU A 442 9.30 -8.03 -1.40
C GLU A 442 9.32 -8.73 -0.03
N THR A 443 10.53 -9.01 0.49
CA THR A 443 10.69 -9.74 1.75
C THR A 443 10.37 -8.92 3.00
N VAL A 444 10.51 -7.61 2.97
CA VAL A 444 10.35 -6.71 4.13
C VAL A 444 8.98 -6.05 4.15
N LEU A 445 8.52 -5.55 3.01
CA LEU A 445 7.30 -4.75 2.86
C LEU A 445 6.16 -5.49 2.14
N GLY A 446 6.46 -6.62 1.52
CA GLY A 446 5.47 -7.44 0.81
C GLY A 446 5.39 -7.15 -0.69
N ILE A 447 4.51 -7.91 -1.38
CA ILE A 447 4.45 -7.95 -2.85
C ILE A 447 3.90 -6.66 -3.47
N GLU A 448 2.95 -5.99 -2.83
CA GLU A 448 2.40 -4.73 -3.33
C GLU A 448 3.44 -3.61 -3.34
N ALA A 449 4.27 -3.53 -2.28
CA ALA A 449 5.38 -2.61 -2.24
C ALA A 449 6.43 -2.93 -3.32
N ALA A 450 6.71 -4.21 -3.57
CA ALA A 450 7.60 -4.64 -4.63
C ALA A 450 7.04 -4.29 -6.03
N ARG A 451 5.74 -4.44 -6.25
CA ARG A 451 5.05 -4.00 -7.46
C ARG A 451 5.26 -2.49 -7.72
N ASN A 452 5.00 -1.68 -6.70
CA ASN A 452 5.18 -0.23 -6.81
C ASN A 452 6.65 0.14 -7.01
N ALA A 453 7.58 -0.57 -6.39
CA ALA A 453 9.01 -0.38 -6.61
C ALA A 453 9.44 -0.73 -8.04
N ILE A 454 8.89 -1.79 -8.65
CA ILE A 454 9.12 -2.13 -10.05
C ILE A 454 8.66 -0.98 -10.96
N VAL A 455 7.44 -0.47 -10.74
CA VAL A 455 6.89 0.66 -11.52
C VAL A 455 7.78 1.89 -11.39
N TYR A 456 8.16 2.24 -10.16
CA TYR A 456 9.00 3.39 -9.88
C TYR A 456 10.38 3.29 -10.54
N GLU A 457 11.07 2.17 -10.37
CA GLU A 457 12.41 1.94 -10.90
C GLU A 457 12.44 1.88 -12.44
N LEU A 458 11.44 1.24 -13.07
CA LEU A 458 11.30 1.23 -14.53
C LEU A 458 11.05 2.63 -15.07
N ASN A 459 10.10 3.36 -14.49
CA ASN A 459 9.79 4.73 -14.91
C ASN A 459 10.99 5.66 -14.73
N ARG A 460 11.70 5.58 -13.59
CA ARG A 460 12.91 6.33 -13.31
C ARG A 460 14.01 6.03 -14.34
N THR A 461 14.24 4.74 -14.59
CA THR A 461 15.29 4.31 -15.56
C THR A 461 15.03 4.83 -16.97
N LEU A 462 13.76 4.87 -17.40
CA LEU A 462 13.35 5.42 -18.70
C LEU A 462 13.48 6.94 -18.73
N SER A 463 12.97 7.62 -17.70
CA SER A 463 12.99 9.09 -17.57
C SER A 463 14.42 9.63 -17.49
N ASP A 464 15.34 8.95 -16.78
CA ASP A 464 16.76 9.32 -16.70
C ASP A 464 17.46 9.30 -18.08
N GLN A 465 16.91 8.51 -19.02
CA GLN A 465 17.39 8.47 -20.41
C GLN A 465 16.64 9.45 -21.33
N GLY A 466 15.73 10.26 -20.79
CA GLY A 466 14.90 11.19 -21.55
C GLY A 466 13.85 10.50 -22.43
N LEU A 467 13.45 9.28 -22.05
CA LEU A 467 12.43 8.50 -22.75
C LEU A 467 11.13 8.54 -21.95
N THR A 468 10.04 8.87 -22.62
CA THR A 468 8.69 8.90 -22.00
C THR A 468 7.89 7.70 -22.48
N VAL A 469 7.46 6.87 -21.54
CA VAL A 469 6.54 5.74 -21.77
C VAL A 469 5.33 5.93 -20.88
N ASP A 470 4.14 5.68 -21.39
CA ASP A 470 2.93 5.78 -20.58
C ASP A 470 3.00 4.78 -19.40
N ILE A 471 2.75 5.29 -18.19
CA ILE A 471 2.87 4.52 -16.96
C ILE A 471 2.00 3.25 -16.96
N ARG A 472 0.87 3.25 -17.67
CA ARG A 472 -0.04 2.09 -17.77
C ARG A 472 0.65 0.86 -18.38
N HIS A 473 1.54 1.04 -19.34
CA HIS A 473 2.32 -0.06 -19.91
C HIS A 473 3.31 -0.64 -18.90
N ILE A 474 3.94 0.24 -18.12
CA ILE A 474 4.87 -0.16 -17.05
C ILE A 474 4.12 -0.88 -15.94
N MET A 475 2.97 -0.37 -15.54
CA MET A 475 2.09 -1.00 -14.53
C MET A 475 1.67 -2.41 -14.96
N LEU A 476 1.27 -2.60 -16.21
CA LEU A 476 0.88 -3.92 -16.73
C LEU A 476 2.05 -4.93 -16.65
N VAL A 477 3.28 -4.49 -16.95
CA VAL A 477 4.47 -5.32 -16.80
C VAL A 477 4.72 -5.69 -15.33
N ALA A 478 4.62 -4.73 -14.42
CA ALA A 478 4.78 -4.96 -12.98
C ALA A 478 3.70 -5.89 -12.43
N ASP A 479 2.44 -5.71 -12.83
CA ASP A 479 1.31 -6.57 -12.45
C ASP A 479 1.54 -8.01 -12.85
N MET A 480 2.01 -8.23 -14.08
CA MET A 480 2.35 -9.57 -14.54
C MET A 480 3.52 -10.18 -13.77
N MET A 481 4.52 -9.40 -13.39
CA MET A 481 5.67 -9.89 -12.62
C MET A 481 5.31 -10.27 -11.18
N THR A 482 4.24 -9.71 -10.62
CA THR A 482 3.85 -9.87 -9.22
C THR A 482 2.53 -10.63 -9.01
N SER A 483 1.86 -11.04 -10.09
CA SER A 483 0.51 -11.65 -10.07
C SER A 483 0.36 -12.90 -9.21
N GLU A 484 1.44 -13.65 -8.99
CA GLU A 484 1.41 -14.89 -8.19
C GLU A 484 1.85 -14.68 -6.73
N GLY A 485 1.98 -13.43 -6.28
CA GLY A 485 2.40 -13.12 -4.91
C GLY A 485 3.92 -13.23 -4.68
N VAL A 486 4.69 -13.49 -5.72
CA VAL A 486 6.17 -13.55 -5.71
C VAL A 486 6.68 -12.83 -6.94
N VAL A 487 7.80 -12.10 -6.81
CA VAL A 487 8.41 -11.42 -7.96
C VAL A 487 9.02 -12.43 -8.91
N LYS A 488 8.45 -12.51 -10.12
CA LYS A 488 8.92 -13.39 -11.21
C LYS A 488 9.49 -12.58 -12.36
N SER A 489 10.52 -13.11 -13.01
CA SER A 489 11.04 -12.55 -14.25
C SER A 489 10.07 -12.77 -15.42
N ILE A 490 10.11 -11.90 -16.42
CA ILE A 490 9.33 -12.11 -17.66
C ILE A 490 9.98 -13.19 -18.55
N GLY A 491 11.28 -13.45 -18.36
CA GLY A 491 12.05 -14.36 -19.16
C GLY A 491 11.69 -15.85 -18.99
N ARG A 492 12.54 -16.72 -19.59
CA ARG A 492 12.35 -18.19 -19.64
C ARG A 492 12.25 -18.89 -18.29
N HIS A 493 12.83 -18.33 -17.25
CA HIS A 493 12.83 -18.88 -15.88
C HIS A 493 11.71 -18.31 -15.01
N GLY A 494 10.83 -17.50 -15.57
CA GLY A 494 9.69 -16.92 -14.91
C GLY A 494 8.40 -17.11 -15.72
N ILE A 495 7.65 -16.04 -15.88
CA ILE A 495 6.29 -16.04 -16.46
C ILE A 495 6.22 -16.76 -17.81
N SER A 496 7.19 -16.48 -18.71
CA SER A 496 7.18 -17.10 -20.04
C SER A 496 7.44 -18.61 -20.03
N GLY A 497 8.21 -19.10 -19.08
CA GLY A 497 8.50 -20.54 -18.93
C GLY A 497 7.44 -21.33 -18.15
N GLU A 498 6.57 -20.64 -17.43
CA GLU A 498 5.51 -21.25 -16.59
C GLU A 498 4.11 -21.14 -17.22
N LYS A 499 4.00 -20.63 -18.44
CA LYS A 499 2.71 -20.59 -19.17
C LYS A 499 2.08 -21.96 -19.25
N SER A 500 0.75 -22.04 -19.16
CA SER A 500 0.00 -23.29 -19.28
C SER A 500 0.17 -23.93 -20.66
N SER A 501 0.16 -23.12 -21.72
CA SER A 501 0.33 -23.59 -23.11
C SER A 501 1.75 -24.14 -23.36
N VAL A 502 1.81 -25.38 -23.81
CA VAL A 502 3.06 -26.06 -24.23
C VAL A 502 3.66 -25.40 -25.46
N LEU A 503 2.81 -25.05 -26.44
CA LEU A 503 3.24 -24.44 -27.69
C LEU A 503 3.81 -23.05 -27.45
N ALA A 504 3.20 -22.24 -26.57
CA ALA A 504 3.69 -20.93 -26.22
C ALA A 504 5.05 -21.00 -25.50
N ARG A 505 5.24 -21.94 -24.56
CA ARG A 505 6.54 -22.17 -23.89
C ARG A 505 7.60 -22.62 -24.90
N ALA A 506 7.25 -23.57 -25.77
CA ALA A 506 8.17 -24.12 -26.78
C ALA A 506 8.57 -23.09 -27.85
N ALA A 507 7.68 -22.16 -28.19
CA ALA A 507 7.96 -21.11 -29.16
C ALA A 507 8.94 -20.05 -28.62
N PHE A 508 8.96 -19.81 -27.33
CA PHE A 508 9.79 -18.78 -26.72
C PHE A 508 11.28 -19.20 -26.64
N GLU A 509 11.58 -20.31 -25.96
CA GLU A 509 12.94 -20.88 -25.84
C GLU A 509 12.88 -22.36 -25.50
N GLU A 510 13.99 -23.10 -25.66
CA GLU A 510 14.16 -24.50 -25.30
C GLU A 510 13.09 -25.45 -25.91
N THR A 511 12.70 -25.21 -27.16
CA THR A 511 11.60 -25.90 -27.88
C THR A 511 11.62 -27.42 -27.71
N GLY A 512 12.76 -28.07 -27.96
CA GLY A 512 12.86 -29.54 -27.88
C GLY A 512 12.62 -30.09 -26.48
N LYS A 513 13.08 -29.38 -25.45
CA LYS A 513 12.92 -29.78 -24.05
C LYS A 513 11.46 -29.68 -23.60
N HIS A 514 10.80 -28.57 -23.92
CA HIS A 514 9.39 -28.37 -23.57
C HIS A 514 8.47 -29.38 -24.26
N LEU A 515 8.65 -29.63 -25.55
CA LEU A 515 7.89 -30.62 -26.31
C LEU A 515 8.13 -32.06 -25.80
N LEU A 516 9.38 -32.40 -25.47
CA LEU A 516 9.69 -33.69 -24.90
C LEU A 516 9.03 -33.90 -23.53
N HIS A 517 9.14 -32.94 -22.64
CA HIS A 517 8.50 -33.01 -21.33
C HIS A 517 6.98 -33.09 -21.42
N ALA A 518 6.36 -32.29 -22.28
CA ALA A 518 4.93 -32.33 -22.53
C ALA A 518 4.48 -33.70 -23.07
N SER A 519 5.24 -34.29 -24.01
CA SER A 519 4.95 -35.60 -24.55
C SER A 519 5.05 -36.70 -23.48
N ILE A 520 6.03 -36.62 -22.58
CA ILE A 520 6.19 -37.59 -21.48
C ILE A 520 5.04 -37.46 -20.46
N ARG A 521 4.56 -36.24 -20.18
CA ARG A 521 3.50 -35.97 -19.21
C ARG A 521 2.09 -36.13 -19.79
N GLY A 522 1.96 -36.13 -21.13
CA GLY A 522 0.66 -36.12 -21.81
C GLY A 522 -0.09 -34.81 -21.61
N GLU A 523 0.65 -33.69 -21.58
CA GLU A 523 0.04 -32.35 -21.42
C GLU A 523 -0.84 -32.01 -22.62
N MET A 524 -2.01 -31.43 -22.37
CA MET A 524 -2.93 -30.90 -23.39
C MET A 524 -2.76 -29.39 -23.49
N ASP A 525 -2.92 -28.86 -24.70
CA ASP A 525 -2.91 -27.42 -24.96
C ASP A 525 -4.28 -26.98 -25.43
N ASP A 526 -4.92 -26.07 -24.66
CA ASP A 526 -6.29 -25.61 -24.93
C ASP A 526 -6.38 -24.53 -26.01
N LEU A 527 -5.24 -24.09 -26.57
CA LEU A 527 -5.14 -23.09 -27.64
C LEU A 527 -5.83 -21.76 -27.33
N THR A 528 -5.77 -21.33 -26.07
CA THR A 528 -6.44 -20.12 -25.62
C THR A 528 -5.66 -18.82 -25.90
N GLY A 529 -4.35 -18.94 -26.10
CA GLY A 529 -3.47 -17.80 -26.28
C GLY A 529 -3.26 -17.40 -27.76
N ILE A 530 -2.35 -16.45 -27.97
CA ILE A 530 -2.06 -15.90 -29.31
C ILE A 530 -1.08 -16.80 -30.06
N ILE A 531 0.03 -17.15 -29.43
CA ILE A 531 1.18 -17.79 -30.09
C ILE A 531 0.80 -19.19 -30.58
N GLU A 532 0.13 -19.98 -29.77
CA GLU A 532 -0.36 -21.31 -30.12
C GLU A 532 -1.32 -21.28 -31.31
N ASN A 533 -2.25 -20.32 -31.37
CA ASN A 533 -3.16 -20.17 -32.49
C ASN A 533 -2.43 -19.76 -33.78
N ILE A 534 -1.43 -18.88 -33.68
CA ILE A 534 -0.59 -18.51 -34.84
C ILE A 534 0.17 -19.73 -35.36
N ILE A 535 0.76 -20.54 -34.46
CA ILE A 535 1.53 -21.75 -34.85
C ILE A 535 0.65 -22.74 -35.61
N ILE A 536 -0.60 -22.92 -35.20
CA ILE A 536 -1.55 -23.87 -35.81
C ILE A 536 -2.25 -23.24 -37.01
N GLY A 537 -2.20 -21.93 -37.19
CA GLY A 537 -2.86 -21.21 -38.30
C GLY A 537 -4.33 -20.95 -38.06
N GLN A 538 -4.75 -20.82 -36.80
CA GLN A 538 -6.11 -20.45 -36.42
C GLN A 538 -6.25 -18.94 -36.16
N PRO A 539 -7.46 -18.39 -36.23
CA PRO A 539 -7.73 -17.00 -35.88
C PRO A 539 -7.33 -16.74 -34.40
N ILE A 540 -6.72 -15.60 -34.15
CA ILE A 540 -6.32 -15.19 -32.81
C ILE A 540 -7.57 -14.73 -32.04
N PRO A 541 -7.82 -15.14 -30.77
CA PRO A 541 -8.98 -14.74 -29.99
C PRO A 541 -8.80 -13.33 -29.37
N LEU A 542 -8.31 -12.36 -30.15
CA LEU A 542 -8.06 -10.98 -29.78
C LEU A 542 -8.43 -10.02 -30.92
N GLY A 543 -8.77 -8.78 -30.59
CA GLY A 543 -9.18 -7.77 -31.55
C GLY A 543 -10.44 -8.21 -32.31
N THR A 544 -10.42 -8.08 -33.63
CA THR A 544 -11.55 -8.50 -34.47
C THR A 544 -11.82 -10.00 -34.42
N GLY A 545 -10.87 -10.82 -34.08
CA GLY A 545 -11.00 -12.28 -33.90
C GLY A 545 -11.73 -12.71 -32.64
N SER A 546 -11.88 -11.82 -31.64
CA SER A 546 -12.65 -12.09 -30.42
C SER A 546 -14.15 -11.79 -30.57
N VAL A 547 -14.54 -11.14 -31.65
CA VAL A 547 -15.94 -10.72 -31.90
C VAL A 547 -16.70 -11.84 -32.60
N SER A 548 -17.65 -12.45 -31.91
CA SER A 548 -18.62 -13.38 -32.52
C SER A 548 -19.85 -12.64 -32.99
N VAL A 549 -20.06 -12.62 -34.28
CA VAL A 549 -21.27 -12.00 -34.88
C VAL A 549 -22.35 -13.06 -35.04
N THR A 550 -23.47 -12.88 -34.34
CA THR A 550 -24.67 -13.73 -34.50
C THR A 550 -25.78 -12.97 -35.19
N MET A 551 -26.51 -13.66 -36.05
CA MET A 551 -27.69 -13.07 -36.70
C MET A 551 -28.79 -12.84 -35.66
N LYS A 552 -29.31 -11.62 -35.57
CA LYS A 552 -30.44 -11.32 -34.67
C LYS A 552 -31.66 -12.09 -35.22
N PRO A 553 -32.29 -12.98 -34.44
CA PRO A 553 -33.51 -13.62 -34.91
C PRO A 553 -34.57 -12.54 -35.12
N ASP A 554 -35.11 -12.48 -36.33
CA ASP A 554 -36.26 -11.62 -36.61
C ASP A 554 -37.41 -12.08 -35.71
N VAL A 555 -37.82 -11.19 -34.80
CA VAL A 555 -39.04 -11.39 -34.01
C VAL A 555 -40.20 -11.08 -34.93
N TYR A 556 -40.78 -12.11 -35.53
CA TYR A 556 -42.07 -12.03 -36.21
C TYR A 556 -43.21 -11.95 -35.19
#